data_8ed3dac77500991a1e2b56488ff89d00
#
_entry.id   8ed3dac77500991a1e2b56488ff89d00
#
_cell.length_a   1.000
_cell.length_b   1.000
_cell.length_c   1.000
_cell.angle_alpha   90.00
_cell.angle_beta   90.00
_cell.angle_gamma   90.00
#
_symmetry.space_group_name_H-M   'P 1'
#
loop_
_entity.id
_entity.type
_entity.pdbx_description
1 polymer ?
#
loop_
_entity_poly.entity_id
_entity_poly.type
_entity_poly.pdbx_seq_one_letter_code
_entity_poly.pdbx_strand_id
1 'polypeptide(L)'
;MAFSDDAGGFAFSCDDAKMSIGASTWNTRLSQIARITGPIYIMTGLLPDPQYISQILGKRPHNIFIVADVSAHNGARALKASFPAICIALHPNCNAKAVLVSPETVWVSSSDFGKTTKVESAVGLHSTAVFNRTFESLFKKLWAESTEIK
;
A
#
# COMPACT_ATOMS: atom_id res chain seq x y z
N MET A 1 25.41 -1.34 11.92
CA MET A 1 24.52 -1.17 10.77
C MET A 1 25.30 -0.59 9.61
N ALA A 2 25.10 -1.14 8.40
CA ALA A 2 25.86 -0.70 7.22
C ALA A 2 25.35 0.60 6.60
N PHE A 3 24.09 0.90 6.81
CA PHE A 3 23.47 2.14 6.30
C PHE A 3 23.19 3.10 7.45
N SER A 4 23.12 4.38 7.12
CA SER A 4 22.70 5.44 8.03
C SER A 4 21.51 6.19 7.44
N ASP A 5 20.84 6.99 8.24
CA ASP A 5 19.79 7.86 7.73
C ASP A 5 20.37 8.89 6.76
N ASP A 6 19.62 9.20 5.71
CA ASP A 6 19.97 10.22 4.73
C ASP A 6 18.73 11.04 4.34
N ALA A 7 18.89 11.93 3.37
CA ALA A 7 17.81 12.80 2.91
C ALA A 7 16.76 11.96 2.16
N GLY A 8 15.72 11.53 2.86
CA GLY A 8 14.62 10.75 2.31
C GLY A 8 14.65 9.29 2.67
N GLY A 9 15.68 8.85 3.38
CA GLY A 9 15.78 7.46 3.81
C GLY A 9 16.09 7.31 5.29
N PHE A 10 15.72 6.18 5.85
CA PHE A 10 16.07 5.82 7.20
C PHE A 10 16.58 4.38 7.26
N ALA A 11 17.63 4.18 8.01
CA ALA A 11 18.20 2.85 8.20
C ALA A 11 17.48 2.12 9.33
N PHE A 12 17.30 0.81 9.17
CA PHE A 12 16.68 -0.02 10.19
C PHE A 12 17.22 -1.45 10.13
N SER A 13 17.04 -2.18 11.23
CA SER A 13 17.27 -3.62 11.28
C SER A 13 15.95 -4.34 11.45
N CYS A 14 15.76 -5.44 10.71
CA CYS A 14 14.56 -6.24 10.79
C CYS A 14 14.92 -7.70 10.50
N ASP A 15 14.76 -8.57 11.51
CA ASP A 15 15.05 -9.99 11.39
C ASP A 15 13.83 -10.80 10.94
N ASP A 16 12.63 -10.25 11.06
CA ASP A 16 11.39 -10.90 10.63
C ASP A 16 10.94 -10.29 9.30
N ALA A 17 11.55 -10.77 8.24
CA ALA A 17 11.34 -10.28 6.89
C ALA A 17 11.19 -11.44 5.90
N LYS A 18 10.40 -11.22 4.86
CA LYS A 18 10.18 -12.21 3.80
C LYS A 18 10.37 -11.55 2.44
N MET A 19 11.21 -12.16 1.60
CA MET A 19 11.34 -11.76 0.20
C MET A 19 10.55 -12.74 -0.67
N SER A 20 9.82 -12.20 -1.66
CA SER A 20 9.05 -12.98 -2.61
C SER A 20 9.37 -12.51 -4.02
N ILE A 21 9.67 -13.46 -4.92
CA ILE A 21 9.99 -13.16 -6.32
C ILE A 21 9.09 -14.04 -7.19
N GLY A 22 8.25 -13.40 -8.00
CA GLY A 22 7.43 -14.05 -9.02
C GLY A 22 6.23 -14.86 -8.52
N ALA A 23 6.13 -15.16 -7.24
CA ALA A 23 5.14 -16.10 -6.72
C ALA A 23 4.02 -15.45 -5.91
N SER A 24 4.27 -14.32 -5.31
CA SER A 24 3.33 -13.69 -4.38
C SER A 24 2.49 -12.63 -5.08
N THR A 25 1.20 -12.59 -4.75
CA THR A 25 0.25 -11.59 -5.27
C THR A 25 -0.28 -10.75 -4.11
N TRP A 26 -0.90 -9.62 -4.43
CA TRP A 26 -1.55 -8.80 -3.40
C TRP A 26 -2.67 -9.57 -2.70
N ASN A 27 -3.40 -10.42 -3.43
CA ASN A 27 -4.43 -11.25 -2.82
C ASN A 27 -3.83 -12.23 -1.79
N THR A 28 -2.67 -12.80 -2.09
CA THR A 28 -1.96 -13.68 -1.15
C THR A 28 -1.43 -12.91 0.04
N ARG A 29 -0.76 -11.77 -0.20
CA ARG A 29 -0.19 -10.93 0.87
C ARG A 29 -1.26 -10.39 1.82
N LEU A 30 -2.45 -10.12 1.31
CA LEU A 30 -3.58 -9.58 2.07
C LEU A 30 -4.66 -10.64 2.34
N SER A 31 -4.31 -11.93 2.34
CA SER A 31 -5.26 -13.03 2.55
C SER A 31 -5.99 -12.93 3.90
N GLN A 32 -5.37 -12.31 4.91
CA GLN A 32 -5.94 -12.15 6.24
C GLN A 32 -6.55 -10.75 6.46
N ILE A 33 -6.79 -10.00 5.39
CA ILE A 33 -7.26 -8.61 5.47
C ILE A 33 -8.55 -8.46 6.31
N ALA A 34 -9.45 -9.43 6.23
CA ALA A 34 -10.71 -9.40 6.98
C ALA A 34 -10.50 -9.50 8.51
N ARG A 35 -9.36 -10.02 8.95
CA ARG A 35 -9.03 -10.20 10.38
C ARG A 35 -8.23 -9.06 10.97
N ILE A 36 -7.77 -8.13 10.13
CA ILE A 36 -7.00 -6.98 10.59
C ILE A 36 -7.94 -5.99 11.27
N THR A 37 -7.58 -5.54 12.47
CA THR A 37 -8.43 -4.62 13.24
C THR A 37 -8.06 -3.15 13.07
N GLY A 38 -6.80 -2.85 12.77
CA GLY A 38 -6.33 -1.48 12.57
C GLY A 38 -6.46 -1.01 11.13
N PRO A 39 -6.13 0.25 10.85
CA PRO A 39 -6.18 0.76 9.48
C PRO A 39 -5.15 0.12 8.56
N ILE A 40 -5.47 0.09 7.28
CA ILE A 40 -4.56 -0.34 6.21
C ILE A 40 -4.30 0.86 5.31
N TYR A 41 -3.03 1.13 5.04
CA TYR A 41 -2.60 2.26 4.21
C TYR A 41 -1.92 1.73 2.96
N ILE A 42 -2.45 2.12 1.80
CA ILE A 42 -1.97 1.66 0.49
C ILE A 42 -1.40 2.84 -0.27
N MET A 43 -0.19 2.69 -0.78
CA MET A 43 0.45 3.63 -1.69
C MET A 43 0.69 2.92 -3.02
N THR A 44 0.29 3.55 -4.12
CA THR A 44 0.44 2.95 -5.44
C THR A 44 0.55 4.04 -6.51
N GLY A 45 1.15 3.71 -7.63
CA GLY A 45 1.08 4.55 -8.81
C GLY A 45 -0.27 4.38 -9.50
N LEU A 46 -0.45 3.26 -10.18
CA LEU A 46 -1.69 2.93 -10.85
C LEU A 46 -2.54 1.96 -10.01
N LEU A 47 -3.75 1.71 -10.48
CA LEU A 47 -4.67 0.73 -9.90
C LEU A 47 -5.08 -0.26 -11.01
N PRO A 48 -4.14 -1.14 -11.43
CA PRO A 48 -4.42 -2.06 -12.53
C PRO A 48 -5.42 -3.14 -12.11
N ASP A 49 -6.35 -3.45 -13.00
CA ASP A 49 -7.39 -4.45 -12.80
C ASP A 49 -8.30 -4.13 -11.59
N PRO A 50 -9.19 -3.13 -11.72
CA PRO A 50 -10.10 -2.77 -10.62
C PRO A 50 -10.97 -3.91 -10.12
N GLN A 51 -11.32 -4.88 -10.95
CA GLN A 51 -12.09 -6.05 -10.51
C GLN A 51 -11.28 -6.90 -9.53
N TYR A 52 -10.02 -7.12 -9.81
CA TYR A 52 -9.13 -7.84 -8.91
C TYR A 52 -8.99 -7.10 -7.56
N ILE A 53 -8.81 -5.79 -7.62
CA ILE A 53 -8.73 -4.95 -6.42
C ILE A 53 -10.03 -5.03 -5.63
N SER A 54 -11.17 -5.00 -6.30
CA SER A 54 -12.49 -5.09 -5.67
C SER A 54 -12.68 -6.41 -4.91
N GLN A 55 -12.12 -7.51 -5.41
CA GLN A 55 -12.16 -8.79 -4.70
C GLN A 55 -11.40 -8.74 -3.37
N ILE A 56 -10.30 -8.00 -3.33
CA ILE A 56 -9.54 -7.82 -2.10
C ILE A 56 -10.30 -6.89 -1.14
N LEU A 57 -10.69 -5.72 -1.61
CA LEU A 57 -11.35 -4.70 -0.79
C LEU A 57 -12.73 -5.15 -0.28
N GLY A 58 -13.40 -6.00 -1.05
CA GLY A 58 -14.70 -6.55 -0.65
C GLY A 58 -14.67 -7.37 0.63
N LYS A 59 -13.50 -7.92 0.98
CA LYS A 59 -13.31 -8.65 2.24
C LYS A 59 -13.24 -7.70 3.45
N ARG A 60 -12.95 -6.43 3.20
CA ARG A 60 -12.87 -5.39 4.23
C ARG A 60 -13.15 -4.03 3.60
N PRO A 61 -14.43 -3.66 3.44
CA PRO A 61 -14.80 -2.46 2.68
C PRO A 61 -14.75 -1.16 3.48
N HIS A 62 -13.94 -1.11 4.54
CA HIS A 62 -13.81 0.07 5.41
C HIS A 62 -12.44 0.11 6.08
N ASN A 63 -12.10 1.27 6.63
CA ASN A 63 -10.85 1.53 7.35
C ASN A 63 -9.60 1.23 6.50
N ILE A 64 -9.70 1.59 5.23
CA ILE A 64 -8.62 1.50 4.25
C ILE A 64 -8.40 2.90 3.66
N PHE A 65 -7.13 3.28 3.53
CA PHE A 65 -6.71 4.59 3.00
C PHE A 65 -5.76 4.34 1.84
N ILE A 66 -6.11 4.85 0.67
CA ILE A 66 -5.32 4.65 -0.55
C ILE A 66 -4.83 6.00 -1.07
N VAL A 67 -3.53 6.10 -1.30
CA VAL A 67 -2.93 7.17 -2.09
C VAL A 67 -2.51 6.58 -3.43
N ALA A 68 -3.05 7.11 -4.52
CA ALA A 68 -2.68 6.70 -5.87
C ALA A 68 -2.22 7.92 -6.66
N ASP A 69 -1.46 7.69 -7.72
CA ASP A 69 -1.08 8.75 -8.64
C ASP A 69 -2.33 9.32 -9.34
N VAL A 70 -2.28 10.59 -9.66
CA VAL A 70 -3.40 11.27 -10.34
C VAL A 70 -3.76 10.60 -11.67
N SER A 71 -2.81 9.92 -12.32
CA SER A 71 -3.06 9.16 -13.56
C SER A 71 -3.98 7.96 -13.34
N ALA A 72 -4.16 7.51 -12.09
CA ALA A 72 -5.06 6.40 -11.75
C ALA A 72 -6.50 6.86 -11.43
N HIS A 73 -6.88 8.09 -11.78
CA HIS A 73 -8.14 8.68 -11.34
C HIS A 73 -9.38 7.88 -11.77
N ASN A 74 -9.39 7.28 -12.94
CA ASN A 74 -10.54 6.48 -13.40
C ASN A 74 -10.77 5.25 -12.53
N GLY A 75 -9.70 4.49 -12.26
CA GLY A 75 -9.75 3.33 -11.37
C GLY A 75 -10.11 3.72 -9.94
N ALA A 76 -9.54 4.82 -9.45
CA ALA A 76 -9.81 5.32 -8.11
C ALA A 76 -11.28 5.73 -7.93
N ARG A 77 -11.86 6.41 -8.91
CA ARG A 77 -13.28 6.78 -8.87
C ARG A 77 -14.19 5.56 -8.90
N ALA A 78 -13.87 4.58 -9.72
CA ALA A 78 -14.63 3.33 -9.78
C ALA A 78 -14.60 2.59 -8.43
N LEU A 79 -13.44 2.51 -7.80
CA LEU A 79 -13.30 1.89 -6.48
C LEU A 79 -14.05 2.67 -5.41
N LYS A 80 -13.99 3.99 -5.42
CA LYS A 80 -14.72 4.83 -4.47
C LYS A 80 -16.22 4.67 -4.60
N ALA A 81 -16.72 4.56 -5.83
CA ALA A 81 -18.15 4.31 -6.09
C ALA A 81 -18.60 2.96 -5.52
N SER A 82 -17.76 1.92 -5.67
CA SER A 82 -18.05 0.57 -5.17
C SER A 82 -17.86 0.45 -3.65
N PHE A 83 -16.94 1.22 -3.06
CA PHE A 83 -16.59 1.15 -1.65
C PHE A 83 -16.56 2.56 -1.03
N PRO A 84 -17.75 3.17 -0.79
CA PRO A 84 -17.81 4.56 -0.34
C PRO A 84 -17.13 4.83 1.02
N ALA A 85 -16.99 3.79 1.86
CA ALA A 85 -16.35 3.92 3.17
C ALA A 85 -14.82 3.89 3.11
N ILE A 86 -14.23 3.57 1.96
CA ILE A 86 -12.77 3.61 1.78
C ILE A 86 -12.37 5.05 1.42
N CYS A 87 -11.29 5.53 2.01
CA CYS A 87 -10.74 6.83 1.70
C CYS A 87 -9.69 6.71 0.60
N ILE A 88 -9.86 7.45 -0.48
CA ILE A 88 -8.93 7.44 -1.61
C ILE A 88 -8.52 8.88 -1.93
N ALA A 89 -7.22 9.12 -2.06
CA ALA A 89 -6.67 10.42 -2.43
C ALA A 89 -5.74 10.27 -3.63
N LEU A 90 -5.70 11.28 -4.47
CA LEU A 90 -4.86 11.32 -5.67
C LEU A 90 -3.69 12.27 -5.44
N HIS A 91 -2.49 11.77 -5.63
CA HIS A 91 -1.25 12.50 -5.50
C HIS A 91 -0.73 12.92 -6.89
N PRO A 92 -0.19 14.13 -7.03
CA PRO A 92 0.31 14.60 -8.33
C PRO A 92 1.43 13.77 -8.93
N ASN A 93 2.19 13.05 -8.10
CA ASN A 93 3.41 12.37 -8.53
C ASN A 93 3.77 11.20 -7.62
N CYS A 94 2.88 10.24 -7.47
CA CYS A 94 3.12 9.07 -6.62
C CYS A 94 3.52 7.84 -7.43
N ASN A 95 4.69 7.30 -7.13
CA ASN A 95 5.12 6.00 -7.67
C ASN A 95 5.59 5.06 -6.56
N ALA A 96 5.27 5.37 -5.31
CA ALA A 96 5.53 4.45 -4.19
C ALA A 96 4.57 3.26 -4.29
N LYS A 97 5.08 2.06 -4.04
CA LYS A 97 4.30 0.82 -4.13
C LYS A 97 4.49 0.05 -2.84
N ALA A 98 3.70 0.41 -1.84
CA ALA A 98 3.82 -0.16 -0.51
C ALA A 98 2.45 -0.23 0.17
N VAL A 99 2.29 -1.22 1.03
CA VAL A 99 1.08 -1.41 1.83
C VAL A 99 1.48 -1.58 3.28
N LEU A 100 0.92 -0.72 4.14
CA LEU A 100 1.09 -0.82 5.58
C LEU A 100 -0.13 -1.51 6.18
N VAL A 101 0.10 -2.65 6.79
CA VAL A 101 -0.94 -3.45 7.44
C VAL A 101 -0.75 -3.35 8.94
N SER A 102 -1.69 -2.69 9.62
CA SER A 102 -1.61 -2.52 11.07
C SER A 102 -1.52 -3.86 11.80
N PRO A 103 -0.78 -3.94 12.92
CA PRO A 103 -0.02 -2.83 13.51
C PRO A 103 1.46 -2.76 13.09
N GLU A 104 1.98 -3.76 12.35
CA GLU A 104 3.43 -3.90 12.26
C GLU A 104 3.94 -4.50 10.94
N THR A 105 3.09 -4.65 9.92
CA THR A 105 3.51 -5.24 8.65
C THR A 105 3.63 -4.17 7.57
N VAL A 106 4.77 -4.17 6.89
CA VAL A 106 5.03 -3.29 5.74
C VAL A 106 5.38 -4.16 4.54
N TRP A 107 4.61 -4.05 3.48
CA TRP A 107 4.93 -4.66 2.19
C TRP A 107 5.46 -3.61 1.23
N VAL A 108 6.63 -3.87 0.65
CA VAL A 108 7.19 -3.06 -0.44
C VAL A 108 7.26 -3.93 -1.67
N SER A 109 6.75 -3.45 -2.79
CA SER A 109 6.61 -4.24 -4.00
C SER A 109 7.11 -3.48 -5.23
N SER A 110 7.51 -4.22 -6.25
CA SER A 110 7.77 -3.66 -7.58
C SER A 110 6.48 -3.42 -8.36
N SER A 111 5.37 -4.06 -7.96
CA SER A 111 4.08 -3.93 -8.65
C SER A 111 3.19 -2.91 -7.98
N ASP A 112 2.42 -2.18 -8.79
CA ASP A 112 1.29 -1.38 -8.33
C ASP A 112 0.27 -2.25 -7.60
N PHE A 113 -0.61 -1.62 -6.82
CA PHE A 113 -1.68 -2.32 -6.12
C PHE A 113 -2.74 -2.78 -7.13
N GLY A 114 -2.65 -4.03 -7.52
CA GLY A 114 -3.52 -4.64 -8.52
C GLY A 114 -2.91 -5.91 -9.05
N LYS A 115 -3.43 -6.39 -10.17
CA LYS A 115 -2.95 -7.60 -10.82
C LYS A 115 -1.92 -7.26 -11.90
N THR A 116 -0.87 -8.08 -11.98
CA THR A 116 0.16 -7.96 -13.02
C THR A 116 0.43 -9.32 -13.62
N THR A 117 0.85 -9.34 -14.89
CA THR A 117 1.32 -10.55 -15.59
C THR A 117 2.85 -10.62 -15.64
N LYS A 118 3.53 -9.59 -15.14
CA LYS A 118 4.99 -9.52 -15.10
C LYS A 118 5.55 -10.23 -13.89
N VAL A 119 6.81 -10.64 -13.97
CA VAL A 119 7.54 -11.13 -12.80
C VAL A 119 7.80 -9.93 -11.87
N GLU A 120 7.32 -10.03 -10.65
CA GLU A 120 7.42 -8.97 -9.64
C GLU A 120 8.17 -9.48 -8.42
N SER A 121 8.66 -8.55 -7.62
CA SER A 121 9.28 -8.86 -6.34
C SER A 121 8.66 -8.04 -5.23
N ALA A 122 8.70 -8.59 -4.02
CA ALA A 122 8.16 -7.90 -2.84
C ALA A 122 8.96 -8.28 -1.61
N VAL A 123 9.00 -7.35 -0.65
CA VAL A 123 9.57 -7.58 0.67
C VAL A 123 8.50 -7.27 1.70
N GLY A 124 8.23 -8.24 2.58
CA GLY A 124 7.38 -8.03 3.75
C GLY A 124 8.24 -7.91 4.99
N LEU A 125 7.96 -6.92 5.81
CA LEU A 125 8.68 -6.61 7.04
C LEU A 125 7.72 -6.61 8.22
N HIS A 126 8.04 -7.35 9.28
CA HIS A 126 7.32 -7.29 10.55
C HIS A 126 8.13 -6.46 11.54
N SER A 127 7.74 -5.21 11.72
CA SER A 127 8.40 -4.29 12.65
C SER A 127 7.47 -3.10 12.93
N THR A 128 7.09 -2.94 14.18
CA THR A 128 6.30 -1.80 14.62
C THR A 128 7.04 -0.48 14.35
N ALA A 129 8.34 -0.46 14.59
CA ALA A 129 9.15 0.74 14.36
C ALA A 129 9.17 1.14 12.88
N VAL A 130 9.36 0.18 11.98
CA VAL A 130 9.35 0.43 10.53
C VAL A 130 7.96 0.87 10.07
N PHE A 131 6.92 0.21 10.55
CA PHE A 131 5.54 0.59 10.24
C PHE A 131 5.27 2.05 10.62
N ASN A 132 5.56 2.41 11.86
CA ASN A 132 5.31 3.76 12.36
C ASN A 132 6.15 4.80 11.62
N ARG A 133 7.42 4.50 11.37
CA ARG A 133 8.31 5.42 10.66
C ARG A 133 7.86 5.63 9.20
N THR A 134 7.46 4.57 8.52
CA THR A 134 6.96 4.64 7.15
C THR A 134 5.65 5.42 7.09
N PHE A 135 4.75 5.19 8.04
CA PHE A 135 3.50 5.94 8.11
C PHE A 135 3.76 7.44 8.31
N GLU A 136 4.57 7.80 9.29
CA GLU A 136 4.84 9.21 9.63
C GLU A 136 5.65 9.93 8.55
N SER A 137 6.67 9.27 7.99
CA SER A 137 7.62 9.91 7.07
C SER A 137 7.18 9.85 5.62
N LEU A 138 6.32 8.92 5.25
CA LEU A 138 5.91 8.75 3.86
C LEU A 138 4.40 8.87 3.67
N PHE A 139 3.60 8.00 4.27
CA PHE A 139 2.15 7.98 3.98
C PHE A 139 1.47 9.29 4.38
N LYS A 140 1.69 9.77 5.58
CA LYS A 140 1.11 11.04 6.06
C LYS A 140 1.47 12.21 5.15
N LYS A 141 2.73 12.24 4.71
CA LYS A 141 3.21 13.29 3.81
C LYS A 141 2.49 13.22 2.46
N LEU A 142 2.43 12.02 1.87
CA LEU A 142 1.74 11.83 0.58
C LEU A 142 0.26 12.18 0.70
N TRP A 143 -0.39 11.77 1.77
CA TRP A 143 -1.80 12.09 2.00
C TRP A 143 -2.05 13.59 2.07
N ALA A 144 -1.20 14.30 2.82
CA ALA A 144 -1.32 15.76 2.95
C ALA A 144 -1.11 16.51 1.62
N GLU A 145 -0.32 15.93 0.71
CA GLU A 145 -0.06 16.50 -0.62
C GLU A 145 -1.11 16.09 -1.66
N SER A 146 -2.05 15.24 -1.28
CA SER A 146 -3.04 14.63 -2.19
C SER A 146 -4.39 15.32 -2.08
N THR A 147 -5.24 15.08 -3.09
CA THR A 147 -6.63 15.51 -3.10
C THR A 147 -7.53 14.30 -2.91
N GLU A 148 -8.33 14.30 -1.84
CA GLU A 148 -9.24 13.19 -1.55
C GLU A 148 -10.43 13.18 -2.51
N ILE A 149 -10.81 12.00 -2.96
CA ILE A 149 -12.01 11.78 -3.77
C ILE A 149 -13.21 11.68 -2.83
N LYS A 150 -14.22 12.48 -3.08
CA LYS A 150 -15.48 12.48 -2.31
C LYS A 150 -16.51 11.53 -2.92
#